data_35a3a321513e22da9d0b317f55c65fe1
#
_entry.id   35a3a321513e22da9d0b317f55c65fe1
#
_cell.length_a   1.000
_cell.length_b   1.000
_cell.length_c   1.000
_cell.angle_alpha   90.00
_cell.angle_beta   90.00
_cell.angle_gamma   90.00
#
_symmetry.space_group_name_H-M   'P 1'
#
loop_
_entity.id
_entity.type
_entity.pdbx_description
1 polymer ?
#
loop_
_entity_poly.entity_id
_entity_poly.type
_entity_poly.pdbx_seq_one_letter_code
_entity_poly.pdbx_strand_id
1 'polypeptide(L)'
;MVVQHRITIYTDGSCLDNPGPGGWGTVVFQGAGEPVQLSGNDAQTTNNRMELMAAIQGLEATPVGCSVTLYSDSKYLVNTMTKNWKKRVNQDLWERLDTLSDGREIDWQWVRGHIGNKWNEVADRLAVSAMKIAAGGNSEPFLEGDQAAGSLTHLDAEGRVRMVDVGAKPITDREAVARGHVSVRPETLQLIKDGLMKKGDVLTIAQLAGIMGAKRTSELIPLCHPLPLNQVNVDLELDESHHRINITATARTSAKTGVEMEALTAVSVAALTVYDMCKAVDRGMRIENIRLVRKRGGQSGDITLEE
;
A
#
# COMPACT_ATOMS: atom_id res chain seq x y z
N MET A 1 -1.46 -40.72 -21.02
CA MET A 1 -0.83 -40.07 -19.86
C MET A 1 -1.75 -38.88 -19.51
N VAL A 2 -2.43 -38.95 -18.36
CA VAL A 2 -3.23 -37.83 -17.86
C VAL A 2 -2.23 -36.82 -17.34
N VAL A 3 -2.21 -35.63 -17.94
CA VAL A 3 -1.41 -34.50 -17.39
C VAL A 3 -2.04 -34.16 -16.05
N GLN A 4 -1.42 -34.58 -14.97
CA GLN A 4 -1.81 -34.18 -13.61
C GLN A 4 -1.47 -32.69 -13.47
N HIS A 5 -2.46 -31.83 -13.63
CA HIS A 5 -2.30 -30.39 -13.34
C HIS A 5 -2.04 -30.22 -11.85
N ARG A 6 -0.88 -29.68 -11.51
CA ARG A 6 -0.51 -29.34 -10.14
C ARG A 6 -1.39 -28.19 -9.67
N ILE A 7 -2.07 -28.36 -8.54
CA ILE A 7 -2.94 -27.35 -7.93
C ILE A 7 -2.07 -26.40 -7.11
N THR A 8 -2.35 -25.10 -7.19
CA THR A 8 -1.65 -24.10 -6.40
C THR A 8 -2.60 -23.45 -5.41
N ILE A 9 -2.21 -23.38 -4.14
CA ILE A 9 -3.01 -22.81 -3.05
C ILE A 9 -2.21 -21.70 -2.35
N TYR A 10 -2.84 -20.58 -2.06
CA TYR A 10 -2.33 -19.52 -1.22
C TYR A 10 -3.23 -19.37 0.00
N THR A 11 -2.65 -19.27 1.19
CA THR A 11 -3.40 -19.25 2.45
C THR A 11 -2.89 -18.18 3.39
N ASP A 12 -3.81 -17.56 4.14
CA ASP A 12 -3.49 -16.61 5.19
C ASP A 12 -4.55 -16.64 6.30
N GLY A 13 -4.14 -16.26 7.52
CA GLY A 13 -4.99 -16.15 8.69
C GLY A 13 -4.78 -14.83 9.41
N SER A 14 -5.85 -14.23 9.91
CA SER A 14 -5.81 -12.97 10.66
C SER A 14 -6.64 -13.08 11.93
N CYS A 15 -6.19 -12.45 13.01
CA CYS A 15 -6.90 -12.41 14.28
C CYS A 15 -6.72 -11.04 14.94
N LEU A 16 -7.84 -10.42 15.33
CA LEU A 16 -7.86 -9.21 16.15
C LEU A 16 -7.74 -9.65 17.62
N ASP A 17 -6.78 -9.11 18.39
CA ASP A 17 -6.60 -9.46 19.81
C ASP A 17 -6.46 -10.99 20.04
N ASN A 18 -5.34 -11.54 19.87
CA ASN A 18 -5.03 -12.95 19.85
C ASN A 18 -4.98 -13.60 21.29
N PRO A 19 -6.06 -14.25 21.84
CA PRO A 19 -7.29 -14.69 21.15
C PRO A 19 -8.35 -13.59 21.01
N GLY A 20 -9.17 -13.70 19.94
CA GLY A 20 -10.27 -12.80 19.62
C GLY A 20 -10.97 -13.15 18.31
N PRO A 21 -11.74 -12.23 17.72
CA PRO A 21 -12.32 -12.43 16.40
C PRO A 21 -11.24 -12.68 15.35
N GLY A 22 -11.40 -13.71 14.54
CA GLY A 22 -10.45 -14.04 13.50
C GLY A 22 -11.10 -14.42 12.17
N GLY A 23 -10.29 -14.39 11.12
CA GLY A 23 -10.70 -14.78 9.77
C GLY A 23 -9.57 -15.53 9.04
N TRP A 24 -9.96 -16.32 8.07
CA TRP A 24 -9.05 -17.02 7.18
C TRP A 24 -9.40 -16.74 5.73
N GLY A 25 -8.39 -16.80 4.86
CA GLY A 25 -8.53 -16.61 3.42
C GLY A 25 -7.70 -17.62 2.65
N THR A 26 -8.25 -18.09 1.53
CA THR A 26 -7.60 -19.08 0.68
C THR A 26 -7.93 -18.82 -0.79
N VAL A 27 -6.90 -18.96 -1.66
CA VAL A 27 -7.01 -18.84 -3.12
C VAL A 27 -6.52 -20.15 -3.74
N VAL A 28 -7.36 -20.81 -4.53
CA VAL A 28 -7.10 -22.14 -5.12
C VAL A 28 -7.12 -22.08 -6.64
N PHE A 29 -6.01 -22.46 -7.29
CA PHE A 29 -5.88 -22.57 -8.74
C PHE A 29 -6.03 -24.04 -9.17
N GLN A 30 -7.05 -24.32 -9.93
CA GLN A 30 -7.34 -25.65 -10.50
C GLN A 30 -7.30 -25.60 -12.03
N GLY A 31 -6.08 -25.56 -12.61
CA GLY A 31 -5.91 -25.46 -14.07
C GLY A 31 -5.88 -24.02 -14.59
N ALA A 32 -6.35 -23.80 -15.83
CA ALA A 32 -6.26 -22.51 -16.55
C ALA A 32 -7.46 -21.57 -16.31
N GLY A 33 -8.36 -21.90 -15.37
CA GLY A 33 -9.54 -21.08 -15.04
C GLY A 33 -9.23 -19.98 -14.00
N GLU A 34 -10.26 -19.17 -13.72
CA GLU A 34 -10.21 -18.21 -12.61
C GLU A 34 -10.02 -18.94 -11.27
N PRO A 35 -9.21 -18.39 -10.35
CA PRO A 35 -8.97 -19.01 -9.05
C PRO A 35 -10.24 -18.98 -8.17
N VAL A 36 -10.47 -20.05 -7.45
CA VAL A 36 -11.51 -20.11 -6.42
C VAL A 36 -10.99 -19.37 -5.17
N GLN A 37 -11.76 -18.40 -4.69
CA GLN A 37 -11.47 -17.66 -3.48
C GLN A 37 -12.44 -18.10 -2.37
N LEU A 38 -11.88 -18.44 -1.21
CA LEU A 38 -12.62 -18.90 -0.04
C LEU A 38 -12.22 -18.08 1.17
N SER A 39 -13.18 -17.78 2.03
CA SER A 39 -12.91 -17.14 3.32
C SER A 39 -13.95 -17.54 4.35
N GLY A 40 -13.60 -17.39 5.63
CA GLY A 40 -14.52 -17.60 6.72
C GLY A 40 -13.93 -17.04 8.01
N ASN A 41 -14.75 -17.04 9.07
CA ASN A 41 -14.39 -16.40 10.31
C ASN A 41 -14.79 -17.21 11.53
N ASP A 42 -14.25 -16.83 12.69
CA ASP A 42 -14.60 -17.34 14.00
C ASP A 42 -14.58 -16.17 15.00
N ALA A 43 -15.61 -16.09 15.84
CA ALA A 43 -15.75 -14.99 16.81
C ALA A 43 -14.72 -15.04 17.95
N GLN A 44 -14.16 -16.23 18.23
CA GLN A 44 -13.20 -16.42 19.32
C GLN A 44 -12.13 -17.45 18.93
N THR A 45 -11.01 -16.97 18.42
CA THR A 45 -9.95 -17.82 17.88
C THR A 45 -8.55 -17.23 18.12
N THR A 46 -7.53 -17.78 17.47
CA THR A 46 -6.16 -17.25 17.45
C THR A 46 -5.62 -17.19 16.04
N ASN A 47 -4.62 -16.35 15.79
CA ASN A 47 -3.99 -16.25 14.46
C ASN A 47 -3.54 -17.62 13.93
N ASN A 48 -2.84 -18.42 14.75
CA ASN A 48 -2.38 -19.75 14.35
C ASN A 48 -3.53 -20.70 13.97
N ARG A 49 -4.71 -20.59 14.60
CA ARG A 49 -5.87 -21.39 14.22
C ARG A 49 -6.42 -20.97 12.87
N MET A 50 -6.44 -19.68 12.58
CA MET A 50 -6.91 -19.15 11.28
C MET A 50 -5.96 -19.53 10.14
N GLU A 51 -4.66 -19.51 10.37
CA GLU A 51 -3.64 -20.01 9.43
C GLU A 51 -3.84 -21.52 9.10
N LEU A 52 -4.08 -22.33 10.12
CA LEU A 52 -4.39 -23.76 9.94
C LEU A 52 -5.71 -23.93 9.19
N MET A 53 -6.74 -23.18 9.55
CA MET A 53 -8.05 -23.26 8.91
C MET A 53 -7.99 -22.88 7.43
N ALA A 54 -7.21 -21.85 7.06
CA ALA A 54 -6.98 -21.46 5.68
C ALA A 54 -6.39 -22.61 4.85
N ALA A 55 -5.38 -23.30 5.38
CA ALA A 55 -4.76 -24.45 4.72
C ALA A 55 -5.74 -25.63 4.61
N ILE A 56 -6.50 -25.93 5.65
CA ILE A 56 -7.54 -26.97 5.68
C ILE A 56 -8.58 -26.71 4.59
N GLN A 57 -9.14 -25.51 4.55
CA GLN A 57 -10.18 -25.15 3.59
C GLN A 57 -9.67 -25.16 2.15
N GLY A 58 -8.42 -24.76 1.94
CA GLY A 58 -7.76 -24.86 0.64
C GLY A 58 -7.62 -26.30 0.16
N LEU A 59 -7.21 -27.22 1.04
CA LEU A 59 -7.08 -28.64 0.71
C LEU A 59 -8.45 -29.34 0.54
N GLU A 60 -9.46 -28.96 1.33
CA GLU A 60 -10.84 -29.48 1.17
C GLU A 60 -11.45 -29.10 -0.18
N ALA A 61 -11.10 -27.95 -0.72
CA ALA A 61 -11.54 -27.49 -2.03
C ALA A 61 -10.84 -28.24 -3.19
N THR A 62 -9.88 -29.14 -2.91
CA THR A 62 -9.11 -29.85 -3.94
C THR A 62 -9.45 -31.35 -3.97
N PRO A 63 -9.41 -32.03 -5.14
CA PRO A 63 -9.62 -33.46 -5.22
C PRO A 63 -8.58 -34.26 -4.41
N VAL A 64 -8.99 -35.41 -3.90
CA VAL A 64 -8.07 -36.35 -3.25
C VAL A 64 -7.11 -36.94 -4.29
N GLY A 65 -5.83 -37.11 -3.91
CA GLY A 65 -4.80 -37.68 -4.79
C GLY A 65 -4.18 -36.74 -5.80
N CYS A 66 -4.47 -35.43 -5.74
CA CYS A 66 -3.79 -34.42 -6.56
C CYS A 66 -2.44 -34.01 -5.97
N SER A 67 -1.55 -33.51 -6.83
CA SER A 67 -0.33 -32.81 -6.40
C SER A 67 -0.64 -31.35 -6.14
N VAL A 68 -0.23 -30.83 -4.97
CA VAL A 68 -0.51 -29.46 -4.51
C VAL A 68 0.79 -28.71 -4.22
N THR A 69 0.89 -27.45 -4.60
CA THR A 69 1.86 -26.51 -4.01
C THR A 69 1.08 -25.52 -3.14
N LEU A 70 1.35 -25.51 -1.83
CA LEU A 70 0.69 -24.61 -0.89
C LEU A 70 1.67 -23.56 -0.38
N TYR A 71 1.30 -22.29 -0.62
CA TYR A 71 2.03 -21.11 -0.17
C TYR A 71 1.39 -20.50 1.07
N SER A 72 2.19 -20.23 2.10
CA SER A 72 1.77 -19.51 3.30
C SER A 72 2.93 -18.71 3.88
N ASP A 73 2.66 -17.58 4.50
CA ASP A 73 3.65 -16.82 5.27
C ASP A 73 3.72 -17.24 6.75
N SER A 74 2.85 -18.16 7.15
CA SER A 74 2.87 -18.77 8.47
C SER A 74 4.07 -19.72 8.64
N LYS A 75 5.11 -19.24 9.33
CA LYS A 75 6.23 -20.11 9.73
C LYS A 75 5.79 -21.24 10.65
N TYR A 76 4.73 -21.03 11.44
CA TYR A 76 4.15 -22.05 12.30
C TYR A 76 3.59 -23.21 11.47
N LEU A 77 2.81 -22.92 10.44
CA LEU A 77 2.26 -23.94 9.54
C LEU A 77 3.37 -24.65 8.75
N VAL A 78 4.13 -23.88 7.95
CA VAL A 78 5.10 -24.47 7.01
C VAL A 78 6.22 -25.22 7.72
N ASN A 79 6.81 -24.69 8.80
CA ASN A 79 7.87 -25.40 9.51
C ASN A 79 7.35 -26.64 10.26
N THR A 80 6.11 -26.64 10.74
CA THR A 80 5.52 -27.84 11.36
C THR A 80 5.38 -28.97 10.33
N MET A 81 4.94 -28.65 9.12
CA MET A 81 4.75 -29.64 8.04
C MET A 81 6.07 -30.09 7.39
N THR A 82 7.08 -29.20 7.31
CA THR A 82 8.35 -29.50 6.60
C THR A 82 9.49 -29.94 7.53
N LYS A 83 9.49 -29.49 8.81
CA LYS A 83 10.59 -29.71 9.77
C LYS A 83 10.16 -30.56 10.97
N ASN A 84 9.01 -31.21 10.91
CA ASN A 84 8.46 -32.07 11.98
C ASN A 84 8.42 -31.38 13.36
N TRP A 85 8.01 -30.12 13.43
CA TRP A 85 7.81 -29.44 14.71
C TRP A 85 6.69 -30.13 15.49
N LYS A 86 6.79 -30.16 16.83
CA LYS A 86 5.80 -30.82 17.68
C LYS A 86 4.47 -30.08 17.68
N LYS A 87 3.40 -30.76 17.30
CA LYS A 87 2.01 -30.30 17.30
C LYS A 87 1.43 -30.33 18.72
N ARG A 88 1.83 -29.37 19.59
CA ARG A 88 1.45 -29.36 21.02
C ARG A 88 0.11 -28.67 21.28
N VAL A 89 -0.27 -27.71 20.45
CA VAL A 89 -1.51 -26.91 20.54
C VAL A 89 -2.28 -27.03 19.23
N ASN A 90 -3.59 -26.76 19.24
CA ASN A 90 -4.47 -26.86 18.08
C ASN A 90 -4.50 -28.28 17.47
N GLN A 91 -4.49 -29.31 18.32
CA GLN A 91 -4.41 -30.72 17.89
C GLN A 91 -5.60 -31.08 16.98
N ASP A 92 -6.78 -30.58 17.27
CA ASP A 92 -8.00 -30.70 16.47
C ASP A 92 -7.80 -30.30 14.99
N LEU A 93 -7.15 -29.16 14.76
CA LEU A 93 -6.88 -28.68 13.41
C LEU A 93 -5.71 -29.42 12.75
N TRP A 94 -4.70 -29.81 13.54
CA TRP A 94 -3.59 -30.60 13.03
C TRP A 94 -4.03 -31.99 12.58
N GLU A 95 -4.87 -32.68 13.35
CA GLU A 95 -5.41 -33.99 12.99
C GLU A 95 -6.22 -33.92 11.67
N ARG A 96 -7.03 -32.86 11.52
CA ARG A 96 -7.79 -32.60 10.28
C ARG A 96 -6.86 -32.34 9.10
N LEU A 97 -5.84 -31.49 9.30
CA LEU A 97 -4.84 -31.15 8.27
C LEU A 97 -4.02 -32.38 7.85
N ASP A 98 -3.60 -33.22 8.81
CA ASP A 98 -2.87 -34.45 8.53
C ASP A 98 -3.73 -35.43 7.72
N THR A 99 -4.99 -35.60 8.10
CA THR A 99 -5.95 -36.45 7.35
C THR A 99 -6.13 -35.96 5.91
N LEU A 100 -6.20 -34.65 5.69
CA LEU A 100 -6.30 -34.07 4.36
C LEU A 100 -5.01 -34.14 3.56
N SER A 101 -3.87 -34.16 4.24
CA SER A 101 -2.56 -34.31 3.62
C SER A 101 -2.26 -35.76 3.22
N ASP A 102 -2.89 -36.71 3.89
CA ASP A 102 -2.70 -38.14 3.60
C ASP A 102 -3.19 -38.46 2.17
N GLY A 103 -2.35 -39.17 1.42
CA GLY A 103 -2.64 -39.51 0.02
C GLY A 103 -2.53 -38.36 -0.99
N ARG A 104 -2.00 -37.19 -0.59
CA ARG A 104 -1.67 -36.07 -1.47
C ARG A 104 -0.15 -35.81 -1.47
N GLU A 105 0.38 -35.42 -2.62
CA GLU A 105 1.74 -34.90 -2.72
C GLU A 105 1.68 -33.39 -2.52
N ILE A 106 2.05 -32.89 -1.33
CA ILE A 106 1.96 -31.47 -0.99
C ILE A 106 3.36 -30.89 -0.83
N ASP A 107 3.66 -29.86 -1.64
CA ASP A 107 4.86 -29.04 -1.55
C ASP A 107 4.52 -27.77 -0.73
N TRP A 108 4.97 -27.72 0.51
CA TRP A 108 4.74 -26.62 1.44
C TRP A 108 5.79 -25.54 1.27
N GLN A 109 5.37 -24.37 0.79
CA GLN A 109 6.25 -23.26 0.48
C GLN A 109 5.99 -22.08 1.40
N TRP A 110 7.06 -21.67 2.12
CA TRP A 110 6.99 -20.42 2.88
C TRP A 110 7.24 -19.23 1.96
N VAL A 111 6.36 -18.23 2.04
CA VAL A 111 6.52 -16.94 1.38
C VAL A 111 6.69 -15.84 2.42
N ARG A 112 7.32 -14.73 2.05
CA ARG A 112 7.40 -13.58 2.93
C ARG A 112 6.06 -12.85 2.90
N GLY A 113 5.45 -12.63 4.07
CA GLY A 113 4.20 -11.89 4.21
C GLY A 113 4.32 -10.44 3.72
N HIS A 114 3.23 -9.90 3.20
CA HIS A 114 3.05 -8.50 2.80
C HIS A 114 4.01 -7.93 1.73
N ILE A 115 4.83 -8.73 1.05
CA ILE A 115 5.74 -8.23 0.02
C ILE A 115 5.88 -9.23 -1.14
N GLY A 116 5.33 -8.89 -2.31
CA GLY A 116 5.75 -9.44 -3.60
C GLY A 116 5.10 -10.74 -4.05
N ASN A 117 4.12 -11.30 -3.33
CA ASN A 117 3.33 -12.43 -3.83
C ASN A 117 1.85 -12.02 -3.91
N LYS A 118 1.40 -11.67 -5.13
CA LYS A 118 0.04 -11.19 -5.43
C LYS A 118 -1.05 -12.04 -4.78
N TRP A 119 -0.92 -13.36 -4.82
CA TRP A 119 -1.99 -14.24 -4.39
C TRP A 119 -1.98 -14.52 -2.88
N ASN A 120 -0.82 -14.40 -2.23
CA ASN A 120 -0.76 -14.37 -0.76
C ASN A 120 -1.41 -13.09 -0.21
N GLU A 121 -1.21 -11.95 -0.90
CA GLU A 121 -1.89 -10.70 -0.54
C GLU A 121 -3.42 -10.76 -0.75
N VAL A 122 -3.91 -11.56 -1.72
CA VAL A 122 -5.35 -11.82 -1.87
C VAL A 122 -5.86 -12.66 -0.70
N ALA A 123 -5.12 -13.70 -0.30
CA ALA A 123 -5.48 -14.53 0.86
C ALA A 123 -5.51 -13.72 2.16
N ASP A 124 -4.51 -12.84 2.40
CA ASP A 124 -4.48 -11.91 3.54
C ASP A 124 -5.72 -11.02 3.58
N ARG A 125 -6.08 -10.41 2.45
CA ARG A 125 -7.29 -9.56 2.38
C ARG A 125 -8.58 -10.32 2.70
N LEU A 126 -8.72 -11.53 2.18
CA LEU A 126 -9.85 -12.40 2.49
C LEU A 126 -9.91 -12.70 4.00
N ALA A 127 -8.77 -13.01 4.61
CA ALA A 127 -8.65 -13.27 6.05
C ALA A 127 -9.01 -12.04 6.88
N VAL A 128 -8.45 -10.86 6.55
CA VAL A 128 -8.72 -9.60 7.24
C VAL A 128 -10.19 -9.18 7.09
N SER A 129 -10.79 -9.33 5.90
CA SER A 129 -12.21 -9.03 5.68
C SER A 129 -13.10 -9.94 6.53
N ALA A 130 -12.82 -11.24 6.54
CA ALA A 130 -13.56 -12.21 7.34
C ALA A 130 -13.42 -11.94 8.86
N MET A 131 -12.22 -11.57 9.32
CA MET A 131 -11.95 -11.16 10.71
C MET A 131 -12.80 -9.93 11.12
N LYS A 132 -12.90 -8.91 10.25
CA LYS A 132 -13.72 -7.72 10.52
C LYS A 132 -15.19 -8.07 10.68
N ILE A 133 -15.71 -9.01 9.89
CA ILE A 133 -17.09 -9.53 10.03
C ILE A 133 -17.27 -10.18 11.41
N ALA A 134 -16.33 -11.02 11.84
CA ALA A 134 -16.36 -11.65 13.16
C ALA A 134 -16.34 -10.63 14.32
N ALA A 135 -15.67 -9.49 14.11
CA ALA A 135 -15.61 -8.38 15.08
C ALA A 135 -16.86 -7.48 15.09
N GLY A 136 -17.93 -7.82 14.35
CA GLY A 136 -19.16 -7.03 14.28
C GLY A 136 -19.13 -5.89 13.26
N GLY A 137 -18.12 -5.86 12.39
CA GLY A 137 -18.05 -4.93 11.26
C GLY A 137 -19.03 -5.32 10.15
N ASN A 138 -19.57 -4.34 9.43
CA ASN A 138 -20.37 -4.61 8.24
C ASN A 138 -19.50 -5.28 7.17
N SER A 139 -20.00 -6.38 6.62
CA SER A 139 -19.45 -6.97 5.41
C SER A 139 -19.77 -6.05 4.24
N GLU A 140 -18.81 -5.25 3.79
CA GLU A 140 -18.90 -4.82 2.40
C GLU A 140 -18.65 -6.05 1.52
N PRO A 141 -19.57 -6.38 0.59
CA PRO A 141 -19.33 -7.49 -0.31
C PRO A 141 -18.03 -7.23 -1.08
N PHE A 142 -17.17 -8.23 -1.15
CA PHE A 142 -15.97 -8.21 -1.98
C PHE A 142 -16.44 -8.08 -3.44
N LEU A 143 -16.58 -6.84 -3.90
CA LEU A 143 -16.82 -6.55 -5.31
C LEU A 143 -15.46 -6.63 -6.01
N GLU A 144 -15.38 -7.47 -7.04
CA GLU A 144 -14.29 -7.42 -8.01
C GLU A 144 -14.13 -5.98 -8.51
N GLY A 145 -13.17 -5.26 -7.96
CA GLY A 145 -12.94 -3.84 -8.27
C GLY A 145 -12.26 -3.04 -7.18
N ASP A 146 -12.27 -3.48 -5.92
CA ASP A 146 -11.51 -2.84 -4.86
C ASP A 146 -10.02 -3.21 -5.00
N GLN A 147 -9.32 -2.39 -5.78
CA GLN A 147 -7.86 -2.44 -5.86
C GLN A 147 -7.28 -2.04 -4.50
N ALA A 148 -6.89 -3.06 -3.72
CA ALA A 148 -6.30 -2.89 -2.42
C ALA A 148 -5.02 -2.04 -2.49
N ALA A 149 -4.82 -1.25 -1.45
CA ALA A 149 -3.54 -0.67 -1.13
C ALA A 149 -2.47 -1.79 -1.09
N GLY A 150 -1.63 -1.89 -2.13
CA GLY A 150 -0.55 -2.89 -2.24
C GLY A 150 -0.37 -3.54 -3.60
N SER A 151 -1.39 -3.59 -4.49
CA SER A 151 -1.17 -4.00 -5.88
C SER A 151 -0.49 -2.86 -6.65
N LEU A 152 0.54 -3.17 -7.42
CA LEU A 152 1.12 -2.22 -8.37
C LEU A 152 0.06 -1.92 -9.44
N THR A 153 -0.80 -0.93 -9.16
CA THR A 153 -1.95 -0.54 -10.00
C THR A 153 -1.56 -0.07 -11.39
N HIS A 154 -0.26 0.11 -11.62
CA HIS A 154 0.33 0.61 -12.85
C HIS A 154 0.94 -0.48 -13.74
N LEU A 155 0.71 -1.77 -13.45
CA LEU A 155 1.13 -2.88 -14.28
C LEU A 155 -0.09 -3.68 -14.76
N ASP A 156 -0.07 -4.10 -16.04
CA ASP A 156 -1.05 -5.06 -16.57
C ASP A 156 -0.66 -6.51 -16.18
N ALA A 157 -1.49 -7.48 -16.56
CA ALA A 157 -1.27 -8.89 -16.26
C ALA A 157 0.04 -9.44 -16.83
N GLU A 158 0.60 -8.78 -17.85
CA GLU A 158 1.86 -9.11 -18.50
C GLU A 158 3.05 -8.31 -17.93
N GLY A 159 2.85 -7.53 -16.86
CA GLY A 159 3.90 -6.72 -16.22
C GLY A 159 4.26 -5.43 -16.97
N ARG A 160 3.46 -5.00 -17.95
CA ARG A 160 3.69 -3.77 -18.70
C ARG A 160 3.09 -2.58 -17.96
N VAL A 161 3.76 -1.44 -18.04
CA VAL A 161 3.33 -0.18 -17.41
C VAL A 161 2.00 0.28 -18.02
N ARG A 162 1.00 0.54 -17.16
CA ARG A 162 -0.32 1.03 -17.57
C ARG A 162 -0.82 2.13 -16.63
N MET A 163 -1.39 3.18 -17.21
CA MET A 163 -2.13 4.18 -16.44
C MET A 163 -3.46 3.58 -15.96
N VAL A 164 -3.80 3.79 -14.68
CA VAL A 164 -5.03 3.26 -14.06
C VAL A 164 -6.26 3.88 -14.73
N ASP A 165 -7.23 3.04 -15.14
CA ASP A 165 -8.52 3.55 -15.62
C ASP A 165 -9.37 4.05 -14.44
N VAL A 166 -9.71 5.33 -14.49
CA VAL A 166 -10.57 5.97 -13.49
C VAL A 166 -11.95 6.32 -14.06
N GLY A 167 -12.28 5.84 -15.26
CA GLY A 167 -13.50 6.19 -15.98
C GLY A 167 -14.78 5.92 -15.20
N ALA A 168 -14.86 4.79 -14.51
CA ALA A 168 -16.02 4.37 -13.73
C ALA A 168 -16.12 4.99 -12.32
N LYS A 169 -15.05 5.67 -11.84
CA LYS A 169 -15.05 6.25 -10.49
C LYS A 169 -15.90 7.52 -10.43
N PRO A 170 -16.61 7.78 -9.32
CA PRO A 170 -17.34 9.01 -9.12
C PRO A 170 -16.38 10.20 -8.99
N ILE A 171 -16.85 11.39 -9.38
CA ILE A 171 -16.17 12.65 -9.09
C ILE A 171 -16.41 12.98 -7.62
N THR A 172 -15.34 13.21 -6.87
CA THR A 172 -15.38 13.60 -5.46
C THR A 172 -14.40 14.74 -5.20
N ASP A 173 -14.68 15.54 -4.17
CA ASP A 173 -13.74 16.57 -3.70
C ASP A 173 -12.54 15.90 -3.04
N ARG A 174 -11.35 16.38 -3.40
CA ARG A 174 -10.09 15.81 -2.94
C ARG A 174 -9.13 16.89 -2.51
N GLU A 175 -8.45 16.66 -1.43
CA GLU A 175 -7.39 17.51 -0.90
C GLU A 175 -6.16 16.66 -0.57
N ALA A 176 -4.99 17.18 -0.85
CA ALA A 176 -3.74 16.61 -0.38
C ALA A 176 -2.83 17.70 0.18
N VAL A 177 -2.13 17.38 1.25
CA VAL A 177 -1.12 18.24 1.88
C VAL A 177 0.21 17.49 1.88
N ALA A 178 1.24 18.12 1.33
CA ALA A 178 2.62 17.65 1.36
C ALA A 178 3.50 18.65 2.07
N ARG A 179 4.58 18.16 2.69
CA ARG A 179 5.61 18.98 3.36
C ARG A 179 7.00 18.54 2.96
N GLY A 180 7.94 19.45 3.09
CA GLY A 180 9.37 19.24 2.97
C GLY A 180 10.13 20.44 3.49
N HIS A 181 11.44 20.38 3.47
CA HIS A 181 12.25 21.56 3.82
C HIS A 181 13.57 21.58 3.07
N VAL A 182 14.18 22.77 3.05
CA VAL A 182 15.52 22.99 2.55
C VAL A 182 16.40 23.45 3.72
N SER A 183 17.38 22.63 4.11
CA SER A 183 18.39 22.98 5.11
C SER A 183 19.42 23.90 4.47
N VAL A 184 19.71 25.00 5.12
CA VAL A 184 20.60 26.07 4.62
C VAL A 184 21.58 26.48 5.73
N ARG A 185 22.63 27.20 5.38
CA ARG A 185 23.51 27.81 6.39
C ARG A 185 22.83 29.02 7.04
N PRO A 186 23.16 29.35 8.31
CA PRO A 186 22.61 30.54 9.01
C PRO A 186 22.72 31.82 8.21
N GLU A 187 23.89 32.04 7.57
CA GLU A 187 24.16 33.24 6.77
C GLU A 187 23.23 33.30 5.53
N THR A 188 22.94 32.14 4.92
CA THR A 188 22.03 32.05 3.78
C THR A 188 20.63 32.41 4.20
N LEU A 189 20.17 31.89 5.35
CA LEU A 189 18.85 32.19 5.89
C LEU A 189 18.68 33.69 6.16
N GLN A 190 19.74 34.33 6.75
CA GLN A 190 19.74 35.75 7.01
C GLN A 190 19.65 36.58 5.72
N LEU A 191 20.43 36.21 4.68
CA LEU A 191 20.35 36.86 3.37
C LEU A 191 18.96 36.80 2.71
N ILE A 192 18.28 35.67 2.88
CA ILE A 192 16.90 35.51 2.38
C ILE A 192 15.95 36.41 3.17
N LYS A 193 16.06 36.39 4.51
CA LYS A 193 15.24 37.22 5.41
C LYS A 193 15.37 38.70 5.14
N ASP A 194 16.58 39.16 4.85
CA ASP A 194 16.87 40.56 4.57
C ASP A 194 16.57 40.98 3.11
N GLY A 195 16.14 40.06 2.25
CA GLY A 195 15.86 40.34 0.84
C GLY A 195 17.11 40.66 0.01
N LEU A 196 18.31 40.25 0.48
CA LEU A 196 19.60 40.60 -0.13
C LEU A 196 20.11 39.60 -1.16
N MET A 197 19.28 38.65 -1.57
CA MET A 197 19.62 37.66 -2.60
C MET A 197 19.71 38.31 -3.99
N LYS A 198 20.80 38.07 -4.70
CA LYS A 198 21.05 38.66 -6.03
C LYS A 198 19.97 38.30 -7.09
N LYS A 199 19.30 37.17 -6.95
CA LYS A 199 18.25 36.69 -7.85
C LYS A 199 16.83 37.18 -7.48
N GLY A 200 16.70 38.03 -6.44
CA GLY A 200 15.42 38.58 -5.99
C GLY A 200 14.77 37.79 -4.87
N ASP A 201 13.47 37.94 -4.69
CA ASP A 201 12.71 37.32 -3.61
C ASP A 201 12.60 35.79 -3.77
N VAL A 202 13.39 35.09 -3.00
CA VAL A 202 13.51 33.62 -3.03
C VAL A 202 12.17 32.95 -2.71
N LEU A 203 11.49 33.44 -1.66
CA LEU A 203 10.28 32.79 -1.16
C LEU A 203 9.13 32.95 -2.17
N THR A 204 8.91 34.16 -2.68
CA THR A 204 7.86 34.43 -3.67
C THR A 204 8.10 33.66 -4.99
N ILE A 205 9.33 33.61 -5.47
CA ILE A 205 9.66 32.88 -6.70
C ILE A 205 9.50 31.37 -6.50
N ALA A 206 9.93 30.83 -5.37
CA ALA A 206 9.76 29.41 -5.04
C ALA A 206 8.27 29.03 -4.89
N GLN A 207 7.47 29.89 -4.26
CA GLN A 207 6.02 29.72 -4.16
C GLN A 207 5.38 29.63 -5.54
N LEU A 208 5.66 30.58 -6.42
CA LEU A 208 5.12 30.60 -7.78
C LEU A 208 5.56 29.34 -8.56
N ALA A 209 6.83 28.97 -8.46
CA ALA A 209 7.36 27.80 -9.13
C ALA A 209 6.69 26.48 -8.62
N GLY A 210 6.44 26.38 -7.31
CA GLY A 210 5.70 25.26 -6.75
C GLY A 210 4.27 25.15 -7.31
N ILE A 211 3.55 26.26 -7.38
CA ILE A 211 2.21 26.30 -7.99
C ILE A 211 2.26 25.89 -9.48
N MET A 212 3.25 26.37 -10.23
CA MET A 212 3.44 25.98 -11.63
C MET A 212 3.80 24.49 -11.77
N GLY A 213 4.61 23.96 -10.84
CA GLY A 213 4.96 22.54 -10.79
C GLY A 213 3.74 21.65 -10.59
N ALA A 214 2.88 21.98 -9.63
CA ALA A 214 1.60 21.26 -9.42
C ALA A 214 0.75 21.18 -10.68
N LYS A 215 0.64 22.29 -11.44
CA LYS A 215 -0.14 22.36 -12.68
C LYS A 215 0.44 21.52 -13.83
N ARG A 216 1.69 21.07 -13.71
CA ARG A 216 2.40 20.28 -14.72
C ARG A 216 2.72 18.87 -14.25
N THR A 217 2.12 18.41 -13.18
CA THR A 217 2.42 17.09 -12.59
C THR A 217 2.28 15.97 -13.62
N SER A 218 1.21 15.96 -14.42
CA SER A 218 1.01 14.92 -15.46
C SER A 218 2.02 14.99 -16.61
N GLU A 219 2.71 16.10 -16.81
CA GLU A 219 3.81 16.22 -17.79
C GLU A 219 5.15 15.67 -17.21
N LEU A 220 5.29 15.67 -15.88
CA LEU A 220 6.51 15.25 -15.18
C LEU A 220 6.46 13.80 -14.72
N ILE A 221 5.30 13.31 -14.34
CA ILE A 221 5.09 11.97 -13.78
C ILE A 221 4.28 11.13 -14.79
N PRO A 222 4.90 10.15 -15.44
CA PRO A 222 4.35 9.51 -16.66
C PRO A 222 2.97 8.91 -16.54
N LEU A 223 2.58 8.40 -15.36
CA LEU A 223 1.31 7.69 -15.16
C LEU A 223 0.27 8.54 -14.41
N CYS A 224 0.56 9.80 -14.13
CA CYS A 224 -0.41 10.71 -13.52
C CYS A 224 -1.45 11.18 -14.54
N HIS A 225 -2.71 11.23 -14.10
CA HIS A 225 -3.79 11.80 -14.89
C HIS A 225 -3.68 13.34 -14.93
N PRO A 226 -3.97 13.98 -16.05
CA PRO A 226 -4.12 15.44 -16.07
C PRO A 226 -5.38 15.82 -15.27
N LEU A 227 -5.19 16.62 -14.21
CA LEU A 227 -6.28 17.01 -13.31
C LEU A 227 -6.60 18.50 -13.41
N PRO A 228 -7.88 18.89 -13.44
CA PRO A 228 -8.28 20.26 -13.25
C PRO A 228 -8.11 20.64 -11.77
N LEU A 229 -7.08 21.41 -11.43
CA LEU A 229 -6.86 21.86 -10.06
C LEU A 229 -7.75 23.04 -9.72
N ASN A 230 -8.55 22.92 -8.65
CA ASN A 230 -9.41 23.99 -8.15
C ASN A 230 -8.58 24.99 -7.33
N GLN A 231 -7.58 24.51 -6.58
CA GLN A 231 -6.72 25.34 -5.75
C GLN A 231 -5.34 24.68 -5.56
N VAL A 232 -4.30 25.49 -5.58
CA VAL A 232 -2.96 25.13 -5.10
C VAL A 232 -2.47 26.26 -4.21
N ASN A 233 -2.09 25.93 -2.98
CA ASN A 233 -1.42 26.84 -2.07
C ASN A 233 -0.03 26.27 -1.74
N VAL A 234 0.99 27.13 -1.72
CA VAL A 234 2.36 26.78 -1.35
C VAL A 234 2.86 27.82 -0.38
N ASP A 235 3.12 27.39 0.85
CA ASP A 235 3.62 28.24 1.93
C ASP A 235 5.08 27.94 2.20
N LEU A 236 5.92 28.97 2.32
CA LEU A 236 7.31 28.84 2.70
C LEU A 236 7.56 29.67 3.95
N GLU A 237 8.12 29.02 4.99
CA GLU A 237 8.40 29.64 6.28
C GLU A 237 9.87 29.46 6.67
N LEU A 238 10.50 30.53 7.14
CA LEU A 238 11.86 30.50 7.66
C LEU A 238 11.86 29.94 9.08
N ASP A 239 12.55 28.83 9.30
CA ASP A 239 12.79 28.24 10.62
C ASP A 239 14.21 28.58 11.06
N GLU A 240 14.33 29.67 11.78
CA GLU A 240 15.64 30.19 12.28
C GLU A 240 16.28 29.21 13.28
N SER A 241 15.47 28.49 14.06
CA SER A 241 15.98 27.60 15.10
C SER A 241 16.66 26.35 14.53
N HIS A 242 16.24 25.91 13.36
CA HIS A 242 16.78 24.71 12.69
C HIS A 242 17.54 25.06 11.39
N HIS A 243 17.71 26.34 11.08
CA HIS A 243 18.36 26.82 9.86
C HIS A 243 17.82 26.17 8.58
N ARG A 244 16.50 26.25 8.39
CA ARG A 244 15.82 25.64 7.25
C ARG A 244 14.64 26.49 6.76
N ILE A 245 14.23 26.23 5.54
CA ILE A 245 13.02 26.80 4.94
C ILE A 245 12.00 25.66 4.86
N ASN A 246 10.97 25.72 5.67
CA ASN A 246 9.86 24.78 5.65
C ASN A 246 8.94 25.10 4.47
N ILE A 247 8.49 24.06 3.77
CA ILE A 247 7.62 24.17 2.62
C ILE A 247 6.39 23.30 2.87
N THR A 248 5.19 23.88 2.76
CA THR A 248 3.92 23.16 2.83
C THR A 248 3.14 23.46 1.57
N ALA A 249 2.66 22.44 0.88
CA ALA A 249 1.79 22.58 -0.28
C ALA A 249 0.45 21.88 -0.04
N THR A 250 -0.64 22.58 -0.37
CA THR A 250 -1.99 22.05 -0.38
C THR A 250 -2.53 22.11 -1.79
N ALA A 251 -3.00 20.98 -2.33
CA ALA A 251 -3.68 20.92 -3.63
C ALA A 251 -5.11 20.41 -3.46
N ARG A 252 -6.06 20.96 -4.24
CA ARG A 252 -7.47 20.58 -4.24
C ARG A 252 -7.99 20.40 -5.65
N THR A 253 -8.85 19.39 -5.82
CA THR A 253 -9.54 19.11 -7.06
C THR A 253 -10.90 18.46 -6.79
N SER A 254 -11.82 18.56 -7.75
CA SER A 254 -13.03 17.74 -7.82
C SER A 254 -12.86 16.78 -9.00
N ALA A 255 -12.39 15.56 -8.74
CA ALA A 255 -11.97 14.62 -9.78
C ALA A 255 -12.16 13.15 -9.37
N LYS A 256 -11.88 12.24 -10.33
CA LYS A 256 -12.01 10.79 -10.17
C LYS A 256 -10.78 10.13 -9.52
N THR A 257 -9.64 10.84 -9.39
CA THR A 257 -8.41 10.36 -8.77
C THR A 257 -7.85 11.37 -7.77
N GLY A 258 -6.89 10.96 -6.96
CA GLY A 258 -6.27 11.78 -5.91
C GLY A 258 -5.38 12.88 -6.46
N VAL A 259 -5.02 13.82 -5.61
CA VAL A 259 -4.23 15.03 -5.93
C VAL A 259 -2.92 15.08 -5.10
N GLU A 260 -2.50 13.89 -4.63
CA GLU A 260 -1.30 13.72 -3.80
C GLU A 260 -0.03 14.11 -4.56
N MET A 261 0.06 13.69 -5.84
CA MET A 261 1.24 13.95 -6.67
C MET A 261 1.40 15.43 -6.98
N GLU A 262 0.32 16.16 -7.16
CA GLU A 262 0.32 17.61 -7.37
C GLU A 262 0.88 18.34 -6.14
N ALA A 263 0.49 17.92 -4.93
CA ALA A 263 1.03 18.50 -3.69
C ALA A 263 2.52 18.18 -3.51
N LEU A 264 2.94 16.92 -3.75
CA LEU A 264 4.34 16.51 -3.68
C LEU A 264 5.22 17.21 -4.73
N THR A 265 4.72 17.35 -5.95
CA THR A 265 5.42 18.07 -7.03
C THR A 265 5.57 19.54 -6.68
N ALA A 266 4.53 20.17 -6.11
CA ALA A 266 4.62 21.55 -5.66
C ALA A 266 5.74 21.78 -4.65
N VAL A 267 5.85 20.95 -3.60
CA VAL A 267 6.93 21.01 -2.62
C VAL A 267 8.29 20.80 -3.26
N SER A 268 8.41 19.80 -4.15
CA SER A 268 9.65 19.45 -4.82
C SER A 268 10.16 20.59 -5.70
N VAL A 269 9.30 21.17 -6.52
CA VAL A 269 9.68 22.28 -7.41
C VAL A 269 9.99 23.56 -6.64
N ALA A 270 9.25 23.86 -5.56
CA ALA A 270 9.56 24.98 -4.68
C ALA A 270 10.95 24.80 -4.05
N ALA A 271 11.27 23.63 -3.51
CA ALA A 271 12.55 23.32 -2.90
C ALA A 271 13.73 23.42 -3.89
N LEU A 272 13.56 22.89 -5.12
CA LEU A 272 14.53 23.02 -6.20
C LEU A 272 14.75 24.48 -6.59
N THR A 273 13.71 25.30 -6.55
CA THR A 273 13.80 26.73 -6.84
C THR A 273 14.57 27.50 -5.76
N VAL A 274 14.30 27.19 -4.48
CA VAL A 274 15.13 27.71 -3.37
C VAL A 274 16.60 27.39 -3.60
N TYR A 275 16.90 26.11 -3.92
CA TYR A 275 18.26 25.67 -4.19
C TYR A 275 18.89 26.45 -5.35
N ASP A 276 18.22 26.56 -6.50
CA ASP A 276 18.75 27.30 -7.65
C ASP A 276 19.03 28.78 -7.34
N MET A 277 18.16 29.41 -6.59
CA MET A 277 18.31 30.83 -6.26
C MET A 277 19.46 31.08 -5.29
N CYS A 278 19.72 30.15 -4.36
CA CYS A 278 20.72 30.33 -3.28
C CYS A 278 22.05 29.63 -3.55
N LYS A 279 22.17 28.74 -4.54
CA LYS A 279 23.39 27.95 -4.79
C LYS A 279 24.68 28.75 -5.04
N ALA A 280 24.58 30.03 -5.42
CA ALA A 280 25.76 30.91 -5.59
C ALA A 280 26.43 31.22 -4.25
N VAL A 281 25.67 31.25 -3.15
CA VAL A 281 26.16 31.55 -1.79
C VAL A 281 26.22 30.30 -0.92
N ASP A 282 25.39 29.31 -1.16
CA ASP A 282 25.34 28.08 -0.38
C ASP A 282 25.12 26.84 -1.30
N ARG A 283 26.18 26.09 -1.56
CA ARG A 283 26.10 24.86 -2.36
C ARG A 283 25.82 23.61 -1.52
N GLY A 284 25.90 23.72 -0.20
CA GLY A 284 25.72 22.63 0.74
C GLY A 284 24.27 22.41 1.18
N MET A 285 23.34 23.19 0.63
CA MET A 285 21.90 23.02 0.93
C MET A 285 21.42 21.63 0.65
N ARG A 286 20.50 21.13 1.49
CA ARG A 286 19.87 19.82 1.34
C ARG A 286 18.36 19.97 1.25
N ILE A 287 17.77 19.29 0.29
CA ILE A 287 16.31 19.14 0.16
C ILE A 287 15.94 17.85 0.89
N GLU A 288 15.13 17.97 1.93
CA GLU A 288 14.89 16.87 2.86
C GLU A 288 13.39 16.71 3.19
N ASN A 289 13.01 15.48 3.56
CA ASN A 289 11.71 15.14 4.12
C ASN A 289 10.50 15.54 3.25
N ILE A 290 10.62 15.44 1.92
CA ILE A 290 9.46 15.62 1.03
C ILE A 290 8.53 14.41 1.20
N ARG A 291 7.31 14.65 1.68
CA ARG A 291 6.35 13.60 2.01
C ARG A 291 4.91 14.09 2.00
N LEU A 292 3.98 13.15 1.80
CA LEU A 292 2.57 13.39 2.04
C LEU A 292 2.31 13.44 3.55
N VAL A 293 1.50 14.42 3.98
CA VAL A 293 1.11 14.60 5.39
C VAL A 293 -0.33 14.18 5.61
N ARG A 294 -1.20 14.57 4.70
CA ARG A 294 -2.63 14.29 4.79
C ARG A 294 -3.25 14.24 3.41
N LYS A 295 -4.26 13.39 3.26
CA LYS A 295 -5.18 13.43 2.13
C LYS A 295 -6.62 13.28 2.59
N ARG A 296 -7.56 13.83 1.82
CA ARG A 296 -9.00 13.76 2.08
C ARG A 296 -9.75 13.42 0.82
N GLY A 297 -10.83 12.65 0.99
CA GLY A 297 -11.76 12.27 -0.06
C GLY A 297 -11.34 11.06 -0.88
N GLY A 298 -12.26 10.62 -1.77
CA GLY A 298 -12.13 9.40 -2.57
C GLY A 298 -12.48 8.13 -1.81
N GLN A 299 -12.30 6.98 -2.45
CA GLN A 299 -12.64 5.67 -1.88
C GLN A 299 -11.82 5.31 -0.63
N SER A 300 -10.57 5.77 -0.56
CA SER A 300 -9.69 5.50 0.60
C SER A 300 -10.02 6.37 1.83
N GLY A 301 -11.01 7.29 1.72
CA GLY A 301 -11.35 8.20 2.81
C GLY A 301 -10.25 9.19 3.18
N ASP A 302 -10.34 9.70 4.41
CA ASP A 302 -9.38 10.66 4.96
C ASP A 302 -8.22 9.90 5.62
N ILE A 303 -7.00 10.23 5.23
CA ILE A 303 -5.76 9.64 5.76
C ILE A 303 -4.90 10.78 6.29
N THR A 304 -4.53 10.72 7.57
CA THR A 304 -3.55 11.59 8.21
C THR A 304 -2.31 10.75 8.55
N LEU A 305 -1.17 11.13 8.00
CA LEU A 305 0.12 10.46 8.20
C LEU A 305 0.98 11.17 9.25
N GLU A 306 0.69 12.46 9.47
CA GLU A 306 1.30 13.30 10.51
C GLU A 306 0.27 14.29 11.04
N GLU A 307 0.31 14.60 12.34
CA GLU A 307 -0.47 15.65 12.98
C GLU A 307 0.17 17.05 12.83
#